data_bfd99c08ad2e1ad24bb9301d53f7156b
#
_entry.id   bfd99c08ad2e1ad24bb9301d53f7156b
#
_cell.length_a   1.000
_cell.length_b   1.000
_cell.length_c   1.000
_cell.angle_alpha   90.00
_cell.angle_beta   90.00
_cell.angle_gamma   90.00
#
_symmetry.space_group_name_H-M   'P 1'
#
loop_
_entity.id
_entity.type
_entity.pdbx_description
1 polymer ?
#
loop_
_entity_poly.entity_id
_entity_poly.type
_entity_poly.pdbx_seq_one_letter_code
_entity_poly.pdbx_strand_id
1 'polypeptide(L)'
;VDEITLDLERRESMHSPSFDSTSFSTVLEHPTTHVECKETTEIFTQPRMRWHKGALIGAGSFGKVFLGMNAKTGMLMAVKQVELPPSDDDCTRRWRMMVDSLESEIELLKSIHHPNIVQYLDSHSDGKFLNIFLEYVPGGSVVSLLRNYGAFEEPLVQNFVRQILLGLQFLHAGGILHRDIKGANIL
;
A
#
# COMPACT_ATOMS: atom_id res chain seq x y z
N VAL A 1 -15.70 -7.61 -0.45
CA VAL A 1 -14.59 -7.26 0.45
C VAL A 1 -13.65 -6.40 -0.35
N ASP A 2 -13.97 -5.13 -0.39
CA ASP A 2 -13.23 -4.14 -1.16
C ASP A 2 -12.20 -3.49 -0.23
N GLU A 3 -11.03 -3.55 -0.65
CA GLU A 3 -9.81 -2.78 -0.52
C GLU A 3 -9.54 -1.90 0.71
N ILE A 4 -8.48 -2.27 1.43
CA ILE A 4 -7.67 -1.32 2.18
C ILE A 4 -6.70 -0.69 1.16
N THR A 5 -7.10 0.40 0.52
CA THR A 5 -6.22 1.23 -0.29
C THR A 5 -5.99 2.52 0.47
N LEU A 6 -4.80 2.65 1.06
CA LEU A 6 -4.28 3.94 1.45
C LEU A 6 -3.76 4.62 0.18
N ASP A 7 -4.60 5.42 -0.47
CA ASP A 7 -4.17 6.30 -1.56
C ASP A 7 -3.61 7.58 -0.91
N LEU A 8 -2.30 7.61 -0.76
CA LEU A 8 -1.60 8.59 0.06
C LEU A 8 -0.81 9.55 -0.82
N GLU A 9 -1.38 10.70 -1.17
CA GLU A 9 -0.65 11.80 -1.79
C GLU A 9 -0.28 12.89 -0.78
N ARG A 10 1.00 13.24 -0.75
CA ARG A 10 1.53 14.40 -0.07
C ARG A 10 1.09 15.68 -0.79
N ARG A 11 0.57 16.66 -0.05
CA ARG A 11 0.34 18.02 -0.58
C ARG A 11 1.70 18.68 -0.83
N GLU A 12 2.11 18.78 -2.10
CA GLU A 12 3.09 19.79 -2.48
C GLU A 12 2.40 21.13 -2.63
N SER A 13 2.94 22.12 -1.95
CA SER A 13 2.50 23.52 -1.98
C SER A 13 2.71 24.08 -3.39
N MET A 14 1.62 24.50 -4.03
CA MET A 14 1.65 25.21 -5.31
C MET A 14 2.33 26.56 -5.17
N HIS A 15 3.49 26.69 -5.81
CA HIS A 15 3.96 27.98 -6.33
C HIS A 15 4.23 27.78 -7.81
N SER A 16 3.39 28.40 -8.65
CA SER A 16 3.62 28.49 -10.09
C SER A 16 4.48 29.71 -10.41
N PRO A 17 5.52 29.59 -11.24
CA PRO A 17 5.93 30.66 -12.12
C PRO A 17 5.58 30.31 -13.57
N SER A 18 4.89 31.25 -14.23
CA SER A 18 4.72 31.32 -15.66
C SER A 18 6.08 31.33 -16.38
N PHE A 19 6.25 30.50 -17.40
CA PHE A 19 7.37 30.66 -18.32
C PHE A 19 6.95 30.60 -19.78
N ASP A 20 7.44 31.58 -20.50
CA ASP A 20 7.17 31.96 -21.87
C ASP A 20 7.87 31.06 -22.89
N SER A 21 7.24 30.88 -24.03
CA SER A 21 7.71 30.05 -25.14
C SER A 21 8.67 30.85 -26.03
N THR A 22 9.90 30.36 -26.24
CA THR A 22 10.65 30.63 -27.49
C THR A 22 11.60 29.49 -27.84
N SER A 23 11.54 29.16 -29.11
CA SER A 23 12.26 28.17 -29.88
C SER A 23 13.77 28.14 -29.72
N PHE A 24 14.38 26.94 -29.73
CA PHE A 24 15.63 26.71 -30.49
C PHE A 24 15.80 25.23 -30.83
N SER A 25 15.88 24.96 -32.13
CA SER A 25 16.32 23.67 -32.71
C SER A 25 17.83 23.56 -32.59
N THR A 26 18.33 22.44 -32.08
CA THR A 26 19.69 21.96 -32.44
C THR A 26 19.72 20.44 -32.33
N VAL A 27 19.98 19.82 -33.46
CA VAL A 27 20.27 18.39 -33.63
C VAL A 27 21.60 18.08 -32.96
N LEU A 28 21.64 17.11 -32.06
CA LEU A 28 22.85 16.42 -31.63
C LEU A 28 22.62 14.93 -31.47
N GLU A 29 23.51 14.18 -32.07
CA GLU A 29 23.54 12.74 -32.25
C GLU A 29 23.59 11.98 -30.91
N HIS A 30 22.89 10.84 -30.85
CA HIS A 30 22.88 9.92 -29.73
C HIS A 30 24.13 9.03 -29.70
N PRO A 31 24.80 8.86 -28.57
CA PRO A 31 25.52 7.63 -28.31
C PRO A 31 24.57 6.64 -27.62
N THR A 32 24.34 5.52 -28.29
CA THR A 32 23.71 4.32 -27.71
C THR A 32 24.60 3.77 -26.59
N THR A 33 24.30 4.13 -25.36
CA THR A 33 24.83 3.42 -24.20
C THR A 33 23.77 2.44 -23.72
N HIS A 34 24.07 1.15 -23.89
CA HIS A 34 23.39 0.05 -23.21
C HIS A 34 23.54 0.27 -21.71
N VAL A 35 22.49 0.76 -21.06
CA VAL A 35 22.40 0.78 -19.59
C VAL A 35 21.96 -0.61 -19.17
N GLU A 36 22.90 -1.40 -18.66
CA GLU A 36 22.61 -2.70 -18.03
C GLU A 36 21.65 -2.52 -16.85
N CYS A 37 20.53 -3.22 -16.92
CA CYS A 37 19.47 -3.25 -15.91
C CYS A 37 19.92 -4.09 -14.70
N LYS A 38 20.85 -3.59 -13.88
CA LYS A 38 21.42 -4.32 -12.71
C LYS A 38 21.05 -3.73 -11.34
N GLU A 39 20.38 -2.58 -11.24
CA GLU A 39 20.28 -1.88 -9.95
C GLU A 39 18.94 -2.06 -9.20
N THR A 40 17.93 -2.67 -9.79
CA THR A 40 16.59 -2.76 -9.17
C THR A 40 16.38 -3.99 -8.26
N THR A 41 17.35 -4.90 -8.20
CA THR A 41 17.21 -6.17 -7.45
C THR A 41 17.69 -6.06 -5.99
N GLU A 42 18.37 -4.99 -5.59
CA GLU A 42 19.00 -4.88 -4.25
C GLU A 42 18.07 -4.33 -3.17
N ILE A 43 16.96 -3.69 -3.52
CA ILE A 43 16.10 -2.97 -2.55
C ILE A 43 15.27 -3.94 -1.68
N PHE A 44 15.06 -5.19 -2.11
CA PHE A 44 14.25 -6.19 -1.40
C PHE A 44 15.06 -7.33 -0.76
N THR A 45 16.35 -7.18 -0.55
CA THR A 45 17.25 -8.21 0.02
C THR A 45 17.36 -8.20 1.54
N GLN A 46 16.33 -7.77 2.27
CA GLN A 46 16.22 -7.99 3.72
C GLN A 46 15.97 -9.49 4.02
N PRO A 47 16.37 -10.00 5.19
CA PRO A 47 16.15 -11.41 5.56
C PRO A 47 14.65 -11.71 5.48
N ARG A 48 14.28 -12.51 4.49
CA ARG A 48 12.89 -12.82 4.12
C ARG A 48 12.11 -13.36 5.31
N MET A 49 11.04 -12.69 5.71
CA MET A 49 10.08 -13.24 6.66
C MET A 49 9.53 -14.55 6.09
N ARG A 50 9.81 -15.68 6.76
CA ARG A 50 9.22 -16.98 6.38
C ARG A 50 7.79 -17.05 6.92
N TRP A 51 6.85 -17.39 6.06
CA TRP A 51 5.45 -17.42 6.43
C TRP A 51 4.70 -18.56 5.73
N HIS A 52 3.59 -18.96 6.31
CA HIS A 52 2.66 -19.93 5.75
C HIS A 52 1.44 -19.19 5.23
N LYS A 53 1.10 -19.44 3.95
CA LYS A 53 -0.06 -18.86 3.29
C LYS A 53 -1.31 -19.63 3.70
N GLY A 54 -2.29 -18.94 4.24
CA GLY A 54 -3.59 -19.46 4.63
C GLY A 54 -4.71 -19.09 3.66
N ALA A 55 -5.92 -18.94 4.19
CA ALA A 55 -7.12 -18.63 3.42
C ALA A 55 -7.07 -17.25 2.77
N LEU A 56 -7.75 -17.09 1.62
CA LEU A 56 -8.02 -15.78 1.03
C LEU A 56 -9.04 -15.05 1.92
N ILE A 57 -8.69 -13.86 2.40
CA ILE A 57 -9.54 -13.03 3.26
C ILE A 57 -10.02 -11.74 2.58
N GLY A 58 -9.43 -11.38 1.43
CA GLY A 58 -9.84 -10.26 0.62
C GLY A 58 -9.29 -10.33 -0.80
N ALA A 59 -9.97 -9.66 -1.75
CA ALA A 59 -9.50 -9.49 -3.12
C ALA A 59 -10.02 -8.16 -3.65
N GLY A 60 -9.15 -7.39 -4.31
CA GLY A 60 -9.46 -6.09 -4.87
C GLY A 60 -8.64 -5.79 -6.13
N SER A 61 -8.77 -4.58 -6.68
CA SER A 61 -8.11 -4.15 -7.92
C SER A 61 -6.58 -4.21 -7.83
N PHE A 62 -6.02 -4.02 -6.62
CA PHE A 62 -4.57 -3.97 -6.39
C PHE A 62 -3.99 -5.29 -5.86
N GLY A 63 -4.75 -6.38 -5.85
CA GLY A 63 -4.23 -7.67 -5.47
C GLY A 63 -5.14 -8.50 -4.57
N LYS A 64 -4.56 -9.52 -3.94
CA LYS A 64 -5.26 -10.46 -3.06
C LYS A 64 -4.70 -10.37 -1.65
N VAL A 65 -5.56 -10.47 -0.64
CA VAL A 65 -5.16 -10.49 0.77
C VAL A 65 -5.40 -11.88 1.32
N PHE A 66 -4.36 -12.47 1.90
CA PHE A 66 -4.39 -13.79 2.50
C PHE A 66 -4.17 -13.70 4.00
N LEU A 67 -4.79 -14.59 4.76
CA LEU A 67 -4.36 -14.86 6.11
C LEU A 67 -2.99 -15.52 6.05
N GLY A 68 -2.00 -14.94 6.71
CA GLY A 68 -0.66 -15.48 6.82
C GLY A 68 -0.32 -15.84 8.26
N MET A 69 0.62 -16.76 8.45
CA MET A 69 1.19 -17.07 9.75
C MET A 69 2.71 -16.98 9.65
N ASN A 70 3.32 -16.20 10.52
CA ASN A 70 4.76 -16.12 10.64
C ASN A 70 5.32 -17.48 11.05
N ALA A 71 6.20 -18.08 10.24
CA ALA A 71 6.73 -19.43 10.47
C ALA A 71 7.62 -19.53 11.72
N LYS A 72 8.14 -18.40 12.21
CA LYS A 72 9.03 -18.37 13.40
C LYS A 72 8.26 -18.14 14.69
N THR A 73 7.26 -17.26 14.66
CA THR A 73 6.56 -16.80 15.89
C THR A 73 5.15 -17.37 16.04
N GLY A 74 4.55 -17.93 14.95
CA GLY A 74 3.15 -18.33 14.91
C GLY A 74 2.16 -17.17 14.82
N MET A 75 2.63 -15.93 14.79
CA MET A 75 1.78 -14.74 14.71
C MET A 75 0.97 -14.73 13.42
N LEU A 76 -0.33 -14.48 13.54
CA LEU A 76 -1.21 -14.28 12.39
C LEU A 76 -1.06 -12.86 11.85
N MET A 77 -1.14 -12.74 10.52
CA MET A 77 -1.01 -11.47 9.81
C MET A 77 -1.86 -11.48 8.53
N ALA A 78 -2.22 -10.31 8.05
CA ALA A 78 -2.79 -10.15 6.71
C ALA A 78 -1.64 -9.94 5.72
N VAL A 79 -1.68 -10.67 4.59
CA VAL A 79 -0.64 -10.57 3.55
C VAL A 79 -1.28 -10.09 2.26
N LYS A 80 -1.08 -8.81 1.95
CA LYS A 80 -1.48 -8.23 0.65
C LYS A 80 -0.45 -8.64 -0.39
N GLN A 81 -0.89 -9.39 -1.39
CA GLN A 81 -0.05 -9.92 -2.46
C GLN A 81 -0.39 -9.20 -3.76
N VAL A 82 0.57 -8.40 -4.26
CA VAL A 82 0.48 -7.65 -5.52
C VAL A 82 1.30 -8.38 -6.57
N GLU A 83 0.71 -8.69 -7.72
CA GLU A 83 1.41 -9.33 -8.82
C GLU A 83 2.28 -8.30 -9.55
N LEU A 84 3.58 -8.60 -9.64
CA LEU A 84 4.52 -7.75 -10.36
C LEU A 84 4.48 -8.13 -11.86
N PRO A 85 4.47 -7.15 -12.77
CA PRO A 85 4.53 -7.44 -14.20
C PRO A 85 5.85 -8.14 -14.57
N PRO A 86 5.84 -9.02 -15.59
CA PRO A 86 7.05 -9.67 -16.05
C PRO A 86 8.05 -8.64 -16.57
N SER A 87 9.36 -8.93 -16.40
CA SER A 87 10.50 -8.06 -16.73
C SER A 87 10.82 -7.96 -18.22
N ASP A 88 9.86 -8.14 -19.14
CA ASP A 88 10.08 -8.05 -20.58
C ASP A 88 10.23 -6.59 -21.04
N ASP A 89 11.14 -6.37 -22.00
CA ASP A 89 11.75 -5.09 -22.38
C ASP A 89 10.80 -3.94 -22.78
N ASP A 90 9.56 -4.19 -23.13
CA ASP A 90 8.61 -3.16 -23.61
C ASP A 90 7.77 -2.52 -22.47
N CYS A 91 7.84 -3.08 -21.28
CA CYS A 91 7.09 -2.62 -20.09
C CYS A 91 7.89 -1.72 -19.13
N THR A 92 9.12 -1.39 -19.43
CA THR A 92 10.11 -0.82 -18.49
C THR A 92 9.65 0.48 -17.83
N ARG A 93 8.97 1.37 -18.54
CA ARG A 93 8.52 2.65 -17.98
C ARG A 93 7.32 2.50 -17.06
N ARG A 94 6.31 1.74 -17.47
CA ARG A 94 5.10 1.46 -16.68
C ARG A 94 5.42 0.66 -15.42
N TRP A 95 6.33 -0.30 -15.57
CA TRP A 95 6.82 -1.12 -14.47
C TRP A 95 7.55 -0.29 -13.41
N ARG A 96 8.47 0.60 -13.82
CA ARG A 96 9.18 1.51 -12.91
C ARG A 96 8.21 2.41 -12.15
N MET A 97 7.28 3.06 -12.85
CA MET A 97 6.28 3.92 -12.20
C MET A 97 5.43 3.17 -11.18
N MET A 98 5.06 1.91 -11.46
CA MET A 98 4.31 1.07 -10.52
C MET A 98 5.15 0.68 -9.31
N VAL A 99 6.40 0.26 -9.52
CA VAL A 99 7.33 -0.09 -8.42
C VAL A 99 7.63 1.13 -7.57
N ASP A 100 7.96 2.27 -8.16
CA ASP A 100 8.23 3.53 -7.46
C ASP A 100 7.02 3.97 -6.60
N SER A 101 5.80 3.82 -7.14
CA SER A 101 4.57 4.10 -6.41
C SER A 101 4.38 3.15 -5.22
N LEU A 102 4.61 1.84 -5.40
CA LEU A 102 4.52 0.85 -4.33
C LEU A 102 5.59 1.04 -3.25
N GLU A 103 6.80 1.42 -3.64
CA GLU A 103 7.88 1.74 -2.70
C GLU A 103 7.54 2.97 -1.85
N SER A 104 7.01 4.01 -2.48
CA SER A 104 6.57 5.23 -1.78
C SER A 104 5.43 4.90 -0.80
N GLU A 105 4.47 4.06 -1.19
CA GLU A 105 3.39 3.59 -0.31
C GLU A 105 3.94 2.81 0.89
N ILE A 106 4.89 1.89 0.66
CA ILE A 106 5.52 1.09 1.71
C ILE A 106 6.31 1.97 2.69
N GLU A 107 7.11 2.92 2.21
CA GLU A 107 7.87 3.83 3.07
C GLU A 107 6.94 4.66 3.96
N LEU A 108 5.81 5.09 3.41
CA LEU A 108 4.81 5.80 4.19
C LEU A 108 4.16 4.89 5.24
N LEU A 109 3.75 3.67 4.86
CA LEU A 109 3.19 2.68 5.80
C LEU A 109 4.14 2.36 6.95
N LYS A 110 5.45 2.27 6.69
CA LYS A 110 6.48 2.06 7.72
C LYS A 110 6.52 3.18 8.76
N SER A 111 6.21 4.41 8.37
CA SER A 111 6.24 5.57 9.25
C SER A 111 4.99 5.72 10.13
N ILE A 112 3.91 5.00 9.82
CA ILE A 112 2.63 5.12 10.49
C ILE A 112 2.54 4.13 11.66
N HIS A 113 2.45 4.65 12.89
CA HIS A 113 2.26 3.86 14.11
C HIS A 113 1.15 4.50 14.96
N HIS A 114 -0.03 3.91 14.94
CA HIS A 114 -1.19 4.42 15.70
C HIS A 114 -2.16 3.27 16.05
N PRO A 115 -2.75 3.23 17.26
CA PRO A 115 -3.61 2.12 17.69
C PRO A 115 -4.90 1.95 16.87
N ASN A 116 -5.32 2.98 16.14
CA ASN A 116 -6.51 2.93 15.28
C ASN A 116 -6.14 2.91 13.78
N ILE A 117 -4.94 2.49 13.43
CA ILE A 117 -4.50 2.29 12.04
C ILE A 117 -3.81 0.93 11.96
N VAL A 118 -4.19 0.13 10.97
CA VAL A 118 -3.59 -1.20 10.73
C VAL A 118 -2.08 -1.07 10.57
N GLN A 119 -1.34 -1.81 11.40
CA GLN A 119 0.10 -1.71 11.47
C GLN A 119 0.77 -2.44 10.29
N TYR A 120 1.72 -1.77 9.62
CA TYR A 120 2.67 -2.42 8.73
C TYR A 120 3.68 -3.24 9.53
N LEU A 121 3.96 -4.46 9.08
CA LEU A 121 4.91 -5.37 9.75
C LEU A 121 6.19 -5.55 8.95
N ASP A 122 6.08 -5.83 7.64
CA ASP A 122 7.21 -6.09 6.75
C ASP A 122 6.76 -6.10 5.28
N SER A 123 7.70 -6.10 4.33
CA SER A 123 7.42 -6.39 2.92
C SER A 123 8.61 -7.05 2.26
N HIS A 124 8.34 -7.96 1.32
CA HIS A 124 9.38 -8.49 0.44
C HIS A 124 8.80 -8.96 -0.90
N SER A 125 9.63 -8.96 -1.93
CA SER A 125 9.31 -9.53 -3.23
C SER A 125 9.90 -10.93 -3.37
N ASP A 126 9.14 -11.83 -4.02
CA ASP A 126 9.63 -13.14 -4.46
C ASP A 126 9.95 -13.19 -5.97
N GLY A 127 9.94 -12.02 -6.61
CA GLY A 127 10.16 -11.84 -8.05
C GLY A 127 8.88 -11.87 -8.88
N LYS A 128 7.86 -12.57 -8.46
CA LYS A 128 6.53 -12.59 -9.09
C LYS A 128 5.52 -11.75 -8.34
N PHE A 129 5.60 -11.75 -7.02
CA PHE A 129 4.70 -11.03 -6.15
C PHE A 129 5.46 -10.14 -5.18
N LEU A 130 4.94 -8.95 -4.96
CA LEU A 130 5.26 -8.15 -3.78
C LEU A 130 4.30 -8.55 -2.67
N ASN A 131 4.84 -9.03 -1.56
CA ASN A 131 4.09 -9.40 -0.37
C ASN A 131 4.26 -8.31 0.68
N ILE A 132 3.15 -7.67 1.09
CA ILE A 132 3.10 -6.67 2.14
C ILE A 132 2.41 -7.32 3.35
N PHE A 133 3.11 -7.37 4.48
CA PHE A 133 2.63 -7.97 5.72
C PHE A 133 2.06 -6.89 6.62
N LEU A 134 0.83 -7.08 7.02
CA LEU A 134 0.05 -6.14 7.84
C LEU A 134 -0.49 -6.86 9.08
N GLU A 135 -0.82 -6.10 10.09
CA GLU A 135 -1.57 -6.58 11.23
C GLU A 135 -2.86 -7.26 10.78
N TYR A 136 -3.15 -8.43 11.36
CA TYR A 136 -4.42 -9.12 11.15
C TYR A 136 -5.42 -8.71 12.23
N VAL A 137 -6.55 -8.12 11.81
CA VAL A 137 -7.66 -7.77 12.69
C VAL A 137 -8.74 -8.85 12.56
N PRO A 138 -8.92 -9.68 13.59
CA PRO A 138 -9.99 -10.69 13.59
C PRO A 138 -11.37 -10.03 13.69
N GLY A 139 -12.35 -10.59 12.99
CA GLY A 139 -13.73 -10.04 12.97
C GLY A 139 -14.10 -9.41 11.63
N GLY A 140 -13.12 -9.00 10.85
CA GLY A 140 -13.32 -8.41 9.52
C GLY A 140 -13.78 -6.95 9.60
N SER A 141 -14.32 -6.45 8.50
CA SER A 141 -14.71 -5.04 8.36
C SER A 141 -16.08 -4.74 8.96
N VAL A 142 -16.34 -3.46 9.21
CA VAL A 142 -17.67 -2.96 9.62
C VAL A 142 -18.77 -3.44 8.68
N VAL A 143 -18.52 -3.51 7.37
CA VAL A 143 -19.48 -4.10 6.40
C VAL A 143 -19.74 -5.57 6.70
N SER A 144 -18.71 -6.34 7.04
CA SER A 144 -18.85 -7.75 7.41
C SER A 144 -19.64 -7.91 8.71
N LEU A 145 -19.36 -7.06 9.68
CA LEU A 145 -20.09 -7.05 10.96
C LEU A 145 -21.57 -6.69 10.76
N LEU A 146 -21.87 -5.66 9.96
CA LEU A 146 -23.25 -5.28 9.63
C LEU A 146 -24.01 -6.39 8.91
N ARG A 147 -23.32 -7.12 8.01
CA ARG A 147 -23.92 -8.26 7.30
C ARG A 147 -24.24 -9.42 8.24
N ASN A 148 -23.37 -9.68 9.21
CA ASN A 148 -23.50 -10.83 10.10
C ASN A 148 -24.41 -10.56 11.30
N TYR A 149 -24.44 -9.32 11.81
CA TYR A 149 -25.10 -8.99 13.08
C TYR A 149 -26.21 -7.93 12.94
N GLY A 150 -26.40 -7.35 11.75
CA GLY A 150 -27.38 -6.28 11.53
C GLY A 150 -26.92 -4.92 12.01
N ALA A 151 -27.88 -4.01 12.22
CA ALA A 151 -27.61 -2.63 12.65
C ALA A 151 -26.98 -2.60 14.04
N PHE A 152 -26.07 -1.65 14.23
CA PHE A 152 -25.39 -1.44 15.51
C PHE A 152 -26.18 -0.50 16.42
N GLU A 153 -26.13 -0.76 17.71
CA GLU A 153 -26.59 0.16 18.73
C GLU A 153 -25.74 1.44 18.77
N GLU A 154 -26.35 2.56 19.11
CA GLU A 154 -25.71 3.88 19.08
C GLU A 154 -24.38 3.96 19.86
N PRO A 155 -24.25 3.38 21.08
CA PRO A 155 -22.97 3.42 21.82
C PRO A 155 -21.84 2.74 21.08
N LEU A 156 -22.12 1.67 20.34
CA LEU A 156 -21.12 0.98 19.51
C LEU A 156 -20.70 1.84 18.31
N VAL A 157 -21.68 2.48 17.65
CA VAL A 157 -21.41 3.43 16.55
C VAL A 157 -20.55 4.59 17.04
N GLN A 158 -20.86 5.18 18.17
CA GLN A 158 -20.06 6.26 18.77
C GLN A 158 -18.61 5.82 19.03
N ASN A 159 -18.40 4.58 19.50
CA ASN A 159 -17.07 4.06 19.73
C ASN A 159 -16.28 3.87 18.41
N PHE A 160 -16.91 3.33 17.37
CA PHE A 160 -16.26 3.23 16.05
C PHE A 160 -15.92 4.61 15.50
N VAL A 161 -16.86 5.55 15.50
CA VAL A 161 -16.64 6.91 15.00
C VAL A 161 -15.49 7.59 15.73
N ARG A 162 -15.44 7.47 17.07
CA ARG A 162 -14.34 8.02 17.87
C ARG A 162 -12.98 7.45 17.44
N GLN A 163 -12.87 6.16 17.24
CA GLN A 163 -11.62 5.52 16.83
C GLN A 163 -11.21 5.95 15.41
N ILE A 164 -12.16 6.02 14.47
CA ILE A 164 -11.92 6.52 13.11
C ILE A 164 -11.39 7.96 13.17
N LEU A 165 -12.03 8.83 13.96
CA LEU A 165 -11.60 10.24 14.07
C LEU A 165 -10.20 10.37 14.67
N LEU A 166 -9.83 9.54 15.64
CA LEU A 166 -8.48 9.52 16.21
C LEU A 166 -7.43 9.09 15.18
N GLY A 167 -7.73 8.04 14.39
CA GLY A 167 -6.86 7.63 13.29
C GLY A 167 -6.71 8.70 12.22
N LEU A 168 -7.82 9.32 11.80
CA LEU A 168 -7.80 10.41 10.83
C LEU A 168 -7.06 11.66 11.34
N GLN A 169 -7.26 12.02 12.61
CA GLN A 169 -6.53 13.13 13.23
C GLN A 169 -5.01 12.90 13.17
N PHE A 170 -4.57 11.68 13.47
CA PHE A 170 -3.15 11.33 13.38
C PHE A 170 -2.62 11.46 11.93
N LEU A 171 -3.32 10.91 10.95
CA LEU A 171 -2.93 11.02 9.52
C LEU A 171 -2.88 12.47 9.08
N HIS A 172 -3.92 13.27 9.37
CA HIS A 172 -4.01 14.66 8.96
C HIS A 172 -2.93 15.53 9.61
N ALA A 173 -2.57 15.27 10.88
CA ALA A 173 -1.45 15.94 11.53
C ALA A 173 -0.10 15.66 10.83
N GLY A 174 0.04 14.47 10.22
CA GLY A 174 1.17 14.10 9.36
C GLY A 174 1.07 14.60 7.91
N GLY A 175 0.02 15.36 7.55
CA GLY A 175 -0.22 15.80 6.17
C GLY A 175 -0.71 14.69 5.22
N ILE A 176 -1.19 13.58 5.76
CA ILE A 176 -1.62 12.39 5.03
C ILE A 176 -3.15 12.39 4.91
N LEU A 177 -3.68 12.19 3.71
CA LEU A 177 -5.11 12.03 3.45
C LEU A 177 -5.41 10.57 3.12
N HIS A 178 -6.39 9.96 3.81
CA HIS A 178 -6.75 8.56 3.59
C HIS A 178 -7.48 8.33 2.25
N ARG A 179 -8.35 9.23 1.83
CA ARG A 179 -9.11 9.29 0.57
C ARG A 179 -10.11 8.16 0.29
N ASP A 180 -10.08 7.04 1.03
CA ASP A 180 -10.99 5.90 0.82
C ASP A 180 -11.60 5.40 2.14
N ILE A 181 -12.17 6.33 2.94
CA ILE A 181 -12.90 5.98 4.16
C ILE A 181 -14.26 5.40 3.78
N LYS A 182 -14.43 4.11 4.07
CA LYS A 182 -15.68 3.35 3.86
C LYS A 182 -15.74 2.18 4.84
N GLY A 183 -16.94 1.65 5.10
CA GLY A 183 -17.11 0.57 6.06
C GLY A 183 -16.35 -0.73 5.72
N ALA A 184 -15.96 -0.93 4.46
CA ALA A 184 -15.12 -2.05 4.05
C ALA A 184 -13.66 -1.89 4.53
N ASN A 185 -13.21 -0.66 4.76
CA ASN A 185 -11.84 -0.31 5.19
C ASN A 185 -11.74 0.01 6.68
N ILE A 186 -12.80 -0.16 7.44
CA ILE A 186 -12.83 -0.05 8.90
C ILE A 186 -12.85 -1.48 9.45
N LEU A 187 -11.81 -1.85 10.18
CA LEU A 187 -11.60 -3.20 10.73
C LEU A 187 -11.78 -3.22 12.24
#